data_546d784ac1fd31dd5732cda5713b68b9
#
_entry.id   546d784ac1fd31dd5732cda5713b68b9
#
_cell.length_a   1.000
_cell.length_b   1.000
_cell.length_c   1.000
_cell.angle_alpha   90.00
_cell.angle_beta   90.00
_cell.angle_gamma   90.00
#
_symmetry.space_group_name_H-M   'P 1'
#
loop_
_entity.id
_entity.type
_entity.pdbx_description
1 polymer ?
#
loop_
_entity_poly.entity_id
_entity_poly.type
_entity_poly.pdbx_seq_one_letter_code
_entity_poly.pdbx_strand_id
1 'polypeptide(L)'
;ILVSGDHGRKDYDEVNTMKQILKDHGVPAGHIFMDHAGFNTYDSVYRARDIFQVKKVIIVTQEYHLKRAVFIARKLGLEAYGVAADRHNYGSVMFKYELREIAARVKDFINAVILKPEPKYLGEVIPVWGDGRVTDDK
;
A
#
# COMPACT_ATOMS: atom_id res chain seq x y z
N ILE A 1 -4.23 -8.37 -7.91
CA ILE A 1 -4.30 -7.67 -6.63
C ILE A 1 -2.87 -7.41 -6.17
N LEU A 2 -2.57 -6.20 -5.67
CA LEU A 2 -1.29 -5.86 -5.06
C LEU A 2 -1.51 -5.71 -3.55
N VAL A 3 -0.85 -6.53 -2.74
CA VAL A 3 -0.78 -6.40 -1.30
C VAL A 3 0.55 -5.77 -0.93
N SER A 4 0.52 -4.71 -0.12
CA SER A 4 1.72 -3.96 0.26
C SER A 4 1.77 -3.79 1.78
N GLY A 5 2.91 -4.05 2.36
CA GLY A 5 3.13 -4.00 3.79
C GLY A 5 4.61 -4.01 4.15
N ASP A 6 4.89 -3.93 5.45
CA ASP A 6 6.24 -3.94 6.00
C ASP A 6 6.61 -5.34 6.52
N HIS A 7 7.79 -5.83 6.12
CA HIS A 7 8.42 -7.02 6.67
C HIS A 7 9.14 -6.76 8.02
N GLY A 8 9.04 -5.57 8.59
CA GLY A 8 9.88 -5.10 9.69
C GLY A 8 9.67 -5.77 11.05
N ARG A 9 8.71 -6.68 11.20
CA ARG A 9 8.51 -7.46 12.43
C ARG A 9 8.68 -8.95 12.16
N LYS A 10 9.66 -9.56 12.82
CA LYS A 10 9.94 -11.00 12.71
C LYS A 10 8.76 -11.90 13.12
N ASP A 11 7.80 -11.37 13.85
CA ASP A 11 6.67 -12.13 14.41
C ASP A 11 5.36 -11.96 13.64
N TYR A 12 5.30 -11.08 12.63
CA TYR A 12 4.08 -10.84 11.87
C TYR A 12 4.39 -10.44 10.43
N ASP A 13 4.17 -11.37 9.53
CA ASP A 13 4.28 -11.19 8.09
C ASP A 13 2.91 -10.79 7.53
N GLU A 14 2.70 -9.47 7.46
CA GLU A 14 1.44 -8.88 7.03
C GLU A 14 1.12 -9.24 5.57
N VAL A 15 2.11 -9.20 4.70
CA VAL A 15 1.95 -9.40 3.27
C VAL A 15 1.59 -10.86 2.95
N ASN A 16 2.29 -11.81 3.54
CA ASN A 16 1.96 -13.23 3.39
C ASN A 16 0.61 -13.59 4.00
N THR A 17 0.25 -12.98 5.14
CA THR A 17 -1.07 -13.15 5.74
C THR A 17 -2.18 -12.66 4.81
N MET A 18 -2.04 -11.47 4.24
CA MET A 18 -2.99 -10.93 3.26
C MET A 18 -3.10 -11.82 2.02
N LYS A 19 -1.97 -12.31 1.50
CA LYS A 19 -1.95 -13.25 0.36
C LYS A 19 -2.71 -14.53 0.68
N GLN A 20 -2.49 -15.11 1.86
CA GLN A 20 -3.17 -16.35 2.26
C GLN A 20 -4.69 -16.14 2.36
N ILE A 21 -5.14 -15.04 2.98
CA ILE A 21 -6.56 -14.69 3.06
C ILE A 21 -7.18 -14.58 1.66
N LEU A 22 -6.51 -13.93 0.71
CA LEU A 22 -7.00 -13.81 -0.66
C LEU A 22 -7.10 -15.17 -1.35
N LYS A 23 -6.11 -16.05 -1.16
CA LYS A 23 -6.16 -17.43 -1.69
C LYS A 23 -7.30 -18.23 -1.10
N ASP A 24 -7.55 -18.12 0.19
CA ASP A 24 -8.64 -18.82 0.89
C ASP A 24 -10.03 -18.35 0.39
N HIS A 25 -10.09 -17.12 -0.14
CA HIS A 25 -11.27 -16.56 -0.81
C HIS A 25 -11.31 -16.83 -2.34
N GLY A 26 -10.45 -17.71 -2.84
CA GLY A 26 -10.48 -18.18 -4.22
C GLY A 26 -9.73 -17.31 -5.24
N VAL A 27 -8.91 -16.33 -4.78
CA VAL A 27 -8.08 -15.55 -5.70
C VAL A 27 -6.88 -16.39 -6.14
N PRO A 28 -6.66 -16.62 -7.44
CA PRO A 28 -5.52 -17.38 -7.91
C PRO A 28 -4.18 -16.74 -7.50
N ALA A 29 -3.21 -17.54 -7.06
CA ALA A 29 -1.92 -17.05 -6.58
C ALA A 29 -1.18 -16.18 -7.61
N GLY A 30 -1.28 -16.50 -8.89
CA GLY A 30 -0.70 -15.70 -9.98
C GLY A 30 -1.30 -14.30 -10.14
N HIS A 31 -2.46 -14.03 -9.55
CA HIS A 31 -3.11 -12.72 -9.57
C HIS A 31 -2.85 -11.88 -8.31
N ILE A 32 -2.02 -12.39 -7.39
CA ILE A 32 -1.67 -11.70 -6.14
C ILE A 32 -0.19 -11.35 -6.18
N PHE A 33 0.10 -10.07 -6.21
CA PHE A 33 1.45 -9.51 -6.14
C PHE A 33 1.73 -9.04 -4.72
N MET A 34 2.94 -9.29 -4.22
CA MET A 34 3.37 -8.90 -2.88
C MET A 34 4.42 -7.80 -2.97
N ASP A 35 4.16 -6.67 -2.32
CA ASP A 35 5.12 -5.61 -2.11
C ASP A 35 5.64 -5.64 -0.68
N HIS A 36 6.83 -6.18 -0.50
CA HIS A 36 7.50 -6.33 0.78
C HIS A 36 8.25 -5.08 1.26
N ALA A 37 8.26 -4.02 0.46
CA ALA A 37 8.98 -2.78 0.76
C ALA A 37 8.05 -1.56 0.86
N GLY A 38 6.79 -1.79 1.14
CA GLY A 38 5.79 -0.75 1.41
C GLY A 38 5.84 -0.24 2.85
N PHE A 39 6.96 0.37 3.26
CA PHE A 39 7.19 0.80 4.65
C PHE A 39 6.32 1.96 5.11
N ASN A 40 5.77 2.71 4.20
CA ASN A 40 4.80 3.78 4.45
C ASN A 40 3.92 3.98 3.22
N THR A 41 2.86 4.77 3.37
CA THR A 41 1.87 4.96 2.30
C THR A 41 2.49 5.57 1.03
N TYR A 42 3.42 6.51 1.17
CA TYR A 42 4.09 7.11 0.02
C TYR A 42 4.92 6.07 -0.75
N ASP A 43 5.73 5.27 -0.05
CA ASP A 43 6.56 4.23 -0.66
C ASP A 43 5.69 3.17 -1.37
N SER A 44 4.62 2.70 -0.71
CA SER A 44 3.69 1.74 -1.30
C SER A 44 3.08 2.23 -2.61
N VAL A 45 2.62 3.49 -2.64
CA VAL A 45 2.02 4.07 -3.84
C VAL A 45 3.05 4.35 -4.93
N TYR A 46 4.23 4.85 -4.55
CA TYR A 46 5.32 5.07 -5.49
C TYR A 46 5.75 3.76 -6.16
N ARG A 47 5.92 2.71 -5.37
CA ARG A 47 6.28 1.38 -5.86
C ARG A 47 5.17 0.75 -6.71
N ALA A 48 3.90 0.93 -6.33
CA ALA A 48 2.77 0.50 -7.15
C ALA A 48 2.85 1.09 -8.57
N ARG A 49 3.20 2.37 -8.69
CA ARG A 49 3.38 3.05 -9.98
C ARG A 49 4.62 2.56 -10.74
N ASP A 50 5.78 2.59 -10.12
CA ASP A 50 7.07 2.46 -10.81
C ASP A 50 7.56 1.01 -10.89
N ILE A 51 7.36 0.22 -9.84
CA ILE A 51 7.76 -1.19 -9.83
C ILE A 51 6.66 -2.07 -10.41
N PHE A 52 5.42 -1.91 -9.93
CA PHE A 52 4.31 -2.74 -10.37
C PHE A 52 3.58 -2.19 -11.59
N GLN A 53 3.99 -1.04 -12.10
CA GLN A 53 3.48 -0.42 -13.35
C GLN A 53 1.97 -0.15 -13.33
N VAL A 54 1.40 0.07 -12.14
CA VAL A 54 -0.02 0.37 -11.98
C VAL A 54 -0.32 1.75 -12.56
N LYS A 55 -1.41 1.87 -13.32
CA LYS A 55 -1.90 3.14 -13.87
C LYS A 55 -3.22 3.56 -13.24
N LYS A 56 -4.06 2.58 -12.93
CA LYS A 56 -5.36 2.76 -12.30
C LYS A 56 -5.46 1.85 -11.09
N VAL A 57 -5.94 2.37 -9.96
CA VAL A 57 -5.98 1.63 -8.70
C VAL A 57 -7.23 1.93 -7.89
N ILE A 58 -7.75 0.89 -7.25
CA ILE A 58 -8.71 1.00 -6.14
C ILE A 58 -7.93 0.69 -4.87
N ILE A 59 -7.78 1.67 -4.00
CA ILE A 59 -7.08 1.53 -2.72
C ILE A 59 -8.08 1.09 -1.67
N VAL A 60 -7.80 -0.03 -1.02
CA VAL A 60 -8.59 -0.58 0.08
C VAL A 60 -7.78 -0.48 1.36
N THR A 61 -8.24 0.34 2.30
CA THR A 61 -7.56 0.55 3.60
C THR A 61 -8.55 1.16 4.61
N GLN A 62 -8.10 1.35 5.85
CA GLN A 62 -8.92 1.99 6.89
C GLN A 62 -9.27 3.44 6.49
N GLU A 63 -10.45 3.89 6.90
CA GLU A 63 -10.98 5.20 6.51
C GLU A 63 -10.04 6.36 6.82
N TYR A 64 -9.39 6.34 7.99
CA TYR A 64 -8.47 7.39 8.40
C TYR A 64 -7.19 7.47 7.53
N HIS A 65 -6.77 6.37 6.90
CA HIS A 65 -5.66 6.34 5.94
C HIS A 65 -6.09 6.63 4.50
N LEU A 66 -7.34 6.33 4.15
CA LEU A 66 -7.81 6.27 2.78
C LEU A 66 -7.65 7.59 2.02
N LYS A 67 -8.06 8.70 2.64
CA LYS A 67 -7.97 10.04 2.03
C LYS A 67 -6.53 10.39 1.66
N ARG A 68 -5.59 10.07 2.55
CA ARG A 68 -4.16 10.31 2.34
C ARG A 68 -3.61 9.43 1.21
N ALA A 69 -3.91 8.15 1.21
CA ALA A 69 -3.44 7.23 0.19
C ALA A 69 -3.94 7.60 -1.21
N VAL A 70 -5.22 7.93 -1.36
CA VAL A 70 -5.79 8.39 -2.62
C VAL A 70 -5.19 9.71 -3.08
N PHE A 71 -4.95 10.66 -2.15
CA PHE A 71 -4.30 11.92 -2.47
C PHE A 71 -2.88 11.70 -3.02
N ILE A 72 -2.06 10.89 -2.35
CA ILE A 72 -0.70 10.56 -2.79
C ILE A 72 -0.74 9.91 -4.18
N ALA A 73 -1.61 8.91 -4.37
CA ALA A 73 -1.72 8.20 -5.63
C ALA A 73 -2.03 9.15 -6.80
N ARG A 74 -2.99 10.05 -6.62
CA ARG A 74 -3.33 11.06 -7.65
C ARG A 74 -2.20 12.05 -7.89
N LYS A 75 -1.47 12.47 -6.86
CA LYS A 75 -0.31 13.37 -6.99
C LYS A 75 0.88 12.70 -7.69
N LEU A 76 1.00 11.40 -7.56
CA LEU A 76 1.98 10.60 -8.29
C LEU A 76 1.52 10.21 -9.71
N GLY A 77 0.32 10.62 -10.14
CA GLY A 77 -0.18 10.45 -11.50
C GLY A 77 -1.00 9.19 -11.74
N LEU A 78 -1.43 8.50 -10.67
CA LEU A 78 -2.32 7.35 -10.77
C LEU A 78 -3.79 7.80 -10.87
N GLU A 79 -4.59 7.09 -11.65
CA GLU A 79 -6.04 7.16 -11.57
C GLU A 79 -6.48 6.36 -10.33
N ALA A 80 -6.79 7.05 -9.22
CA ALA A 80 -6.99 6.42 -7.93
C ALA A 80 -8.39 6.65 -7.37
N TYR A 81 -8.98 5.57 -6.88
CA TYR A 81 -10.23 5.49 -6.14
C TYR A 81 -9.97 4.83 -4.79
N GLY A 82 -10.90 4.98 -3.84
CA GLY A 82 -10.73 4.44 -2.50
C GLY A 82 -11.97 3.74 -1.98
N VAL A 83 -11.76 2.67 -1.22
CA VAL A 83 -12.78 1.94 -0.48
C VAL A 83 -12.32 1.78 0.96
N ALA A 84 -13.15 2.21 1.91
CA ALA A 84 -12.87 2.00 3.32
C ALA A 84 -13.14 0.55 3.74
N ALA A 85 -12.21 -0.05 4.47
CA ALA A 85 -12.27 -1.42 4.95
C ALA A 85 -12.39 -1.51 6.48
N ASP A 86 -13.09 -0.56 7.10
CA ASP A 86 -13.24 -0.53 8.56
C ASP A 86 -14.26 -1.56 9.02
N ARG A 87 -13.80 -2.50 9.84
CA ARG A 87 -14.65 -3.47 10.56
C ARG A 87 -14.77 -3.19 12.06
N HIS A 88 -13.98 -2.24 12.58
CA HIS A 88 -13.93 -1.95 14.01
C HIS A 88 -14.13 -0.47 14.31
N ASN A 89 -14.90 -0.18 15.35
CA ASN A 89 -15.01 1.15 15.91
C ASN A 89 -13.85 1.34 16.90
N TYR A 90 -12.86 2.17 16.53
CA TYR A 90 -11.62 2.34 17.30
C TYR A 90 -11.76 3.16 18.58
N GLY A 91 -12.96 3.64 18.91
CA GLY A 91 -13.28 4.31 20.17
C GLY A 91 -12.29 5.42 20.58
N SER A 92 -11.88 5.43 21.85
CA SER A 92 -10.97 6.44 22.44
C SER A 92 -9.54 6.45 21.88
N VAL A 93 -9.13 5.38 21.20
CA VAL A 93 -7.80 5.28 20.58
C VAL A 93 -7.73 6.10 19.28
N MET A 94 -8.86 6.45 18.70
CA MET A 94 -8.98 7.21 17.45
C MET A 94 -8.25 8.56 17.52
N PHE A 95 -8.31 9.27 18.66
CA PHE A 95 -7.64 10.56 18.81
C PHE A 95 -6.12 10.48 18.61
N LYS A 96 -5.47 9.41 19.12
CA LYS A 96 -4.02 9.20 18.90
C LYS A 96 -3.72 8.89 17.43
N TYR A 97 -4.58 8.14 16.76
CA TYR A 97 -4.46 7.86 15.33
C TYR A 97 -4.67 9.13 14.49
N GLU A 98 -5.63 9.97 14.82
CA GLU A 98 -5.86 11.23 14.12
C GLU A 98 -4.68 12.19 14.27
N LEU A 99 -4.09 12.33 15.46
CA LEU A 99 -2.92 13.19 15.68
C LEU A 99 -1.70 12.71 14.88
N ARG A 100 -1.44 11.41 14.92
CA ARG A 100 -0.40 10.77 14.10
C ARG A 100 -0.67 10.97 12.60
N GLU A 101 -1.91 10.91 12.19
CA GLU A 101 -2.33 11.08 10.82
C GLU A 101 -2.11 12.51 10.32
N ILE A 102 -2.31 13.54 11.16
CA ILE A 102 -2.00 14.93 10.81
C ILE A 102 -0.52 15.09 10.47
N ALA A 103 0.37 14.58 11.31
CA ALA A 103 1.82 14.63 11.07
C ALA A 103 2.20 13.86 9.79
N ALA A 104 1.61 12.69 9.58
CA ALA A 104 1.82 11.89 8.38
C ALA A 104 1.32 12.62 7.12
N ARG A 105 0.19 13.30 7.17
CA ARG A 105 -0.35 14.10 6.05
C ARG A 105 0.59 15.20 5.62
N VAL A 106 1.16 15.94 6.59
CA VAL A 106 2.12 17.02 6.30
C VAL A 106 3.36 16.46 5.60
N LYS A 107 3.94 15.39 6.15
CA LYS A 107 5.11 14.72 5.56
C LYS A 107 4.81 14.22 4.15
N ASP A 108 3.70 13.53 3.97
CA ASP A 108 3.34 12.93 2.69
C ASP A 108 2.95 13.99 1.65
N PHE A 109 2.35 15.11 2.08
CA PHE A 109 2.12 16.27 1.20
C PHE A 109 3.45 16.82 0.67
N ILE A 110 4.41 17.04 1.56
CA ILE A 110 5.74 17.54 1.16
C ILE A 110 6.39 16.55 0.19
N ASN A 111 6.37 15.27 0.49
CA ASN A 111 6.95 14.23 -0.35
C ASN A 111 6.24 14.12 -1.71
N ALA A 112 4.91 14.08 -1.74
CA ALA A 112 4.15 13.86 -2.97
C ALA A 112 4.12 15.08 -3.90
N VAL A 113 4.20 16.30 -3.36
CA VAL A 113 4.03 17.54 -4.11
C VAL A 113 5.35 18.24 -4.39
N ILE A 114 6.26 18.27 -3.40
CA ILE A 114 7.47 19.10 -3.44
C ILE A 114 8.71 18.26 -3.72
N LEU A 115 9.04 17.32 -2.85
CA LEU A 115 10.32 16.61 -2.88
C LEU A 115 10.34 15.44 -3.85
N LYS A 116 9.24 14.69 -3.92
CA LYS A 116 9.09 13.46 -4.72
C LYS A 116 10.26 12.49 -4.58
N PRO A 117 10.72 12.18 -3.34
CA PRO A 117 11.88 11.34 -3.15
C PRO A 117 11.61 9.93 -3.68
N GLU A 118 12.65 9.30 -4.20
CA GLU A 118 12.59 7.88 -4.52
C GLU A 118 12.57 7.05 -3.23
N PRO A 119 11.77 5.99 -3.16
CA PRO A 119 11.83 5.03 -2.05
C PRO A 119 13.21 4.41 -1.92
N LYS A 120 13.62 4.12 -0.69
CA LYS A 120 14.93 3.53 -0.39
C LYS A 120 15.18 2.20 -1.11
N TYR A 121 14.11 1.43 -1.34
CA TYR A 121 14.15 0.12 -1.99
C TYR A 121 13.23 0.12 -3.21
N LEU A 122 13.77 0.37 -4.40
CA LEU A 122 12.99 0.28 -5.64
C LEU A 122 12.95 -1.17 -6.14
N GLY A 123 14.08 -1.79 -6.40
CA GLY A 123 14.13 -3.14 -6.96
C GLY A 123 13.84 -3.21 -8.46
N GLU A 124 13.66 -4.42 -8.96
CA GLU A 124 13.32 -4.66 -10.37
C GLU A 124 11.84 -4.39 -10.65
N VAL A 125 11.54 -4.06 -11.92
CA VAL A 125 10.16 -3.83 -12.37
C VAL A 125 9.42 -5.16 -12.48
N ILE A 126 8.27 -5.26 -11.81
CA ILE A 126 7.40 -6.45 -11.77
C ILE A 126 5.97 -6.02 -12.15
N PRO A 127 5.62 -5.99 -13.43
CA PRO A 127 4.33 -5.50 -13.87
C PRO A 127 3.16 -6.35 -13.38
N VAL A 128 2.07 -5.72 -12.91
CA VAL A 128 0.86 -6.39 -12.38
C VAL A 128 0.06 -7.19 -13.42
N TRP A 129 0.42 -7.14 -14.69
CA TRP A 129 -0.15 -7.98 -15.75
C TRP A 129 0.66 -9.26 -16.00
N GLY A 130 1.75 -9.47 -15.25
CA GLY A 130 2.53 -10.71 -15.23
C GLY A 130 1.96 -11.75 -14.26
N ASP A 131 2.83 -12.63 -13.79
CA ASP A 131 2.49 -13.65 -12.79
C ASP A 131 2.92 -13.17 -11.39
N GLY A 132 1.97 -13.04 -10.47
CA GLY A 132 2.21 -12.56 -9.11
C GLY A 132 3.13 -13.47 -8.27
N ARG A 133 3.26 -14.74 -8.65
CA ARG A 133 4.14 -15.70 -7.96
C ARG A 133 5.62 -15.34 -7.99
N VAL A 134 6.04 -14.46 -8.92
CA VAL A 134 7.41 -13.94 -8.96
C VAL A 134 7.75 -13.08 -7.74
N THR A 135 6.75 -12.62 -7.00
CA THR A 135 6.91 -11.84 -5.78
C THR A 135 6.88 -12.67 -4.49
N ASP A 136 6.72 -14.00 -4.61
CA ASP A 136 6.71 -14.91 -3.47
C ASP A 136 8.09 -14.95 -2.80
N ASP A 137 8.11 -15.08 -1.48
CA ASP A 137 9.33 -15.32 -0.72
C ASP A 137 9.96 -16.65 -1.17
N LYS A 138 11.26 -16.61 -1.38
CA LYS A 138 12.06 -17.80 -1.76
C LYS A 138 12.46 -18.58 -0.52
#